data_5498f53bfb75cc92159c6f3ffcafc00a
#
_entry.id   5498f53bfb75cc92159c6f3ffcafc00a
#
_cell.length_a   1.000
_cell.length_b   1.000
_cell.length_c   1.000
_cell.angle_alpha   90.00
_cell.angle_beta   90.00
_cell.angle_gamma   90.00
#
_symmetry.space_group_name_H-M   'P 1'
#
loop_
_entity.id
_entity.type
_entity.pdbx_description
1 polymer ?
#
loop_
_entity_poly.entity_id
_entity_poly.type
_entity_poly.pdbx_seq_one_letter_code
_entity_poly.pdbx_strand_id
1 'polypeptide(L)'
;MRVLYFGTYQRDYPRNAQVISCLRAAGVTVEERHVAVWDGRRDNWSAGVGAAARLAAAELRLLKPPRIEFDALLVGYPGHFDLPAARVAARGRPVEFNPLVSLSDTFVGDRGRFGPGSAPARALAADDRRALRSASLVVADTRADADHLAELAGLPPDRVGVAFVGAEDRLFTPGWEPAEPFTVLFVGKLIPLHGLETILAAARATPELRFRLVGSGQLEQLVRERPPNVEWLPWVEYEQLPSELQRAGCALGIFGTSDKARRVIPNKAFQALACGTPLVTADTPAARELLVDGESALLVPPGDASALTDAIRRLAEDTELAKRLSEGGRAAYKAQASEDVLGTRWRGLIEQEVARR
;
A
#
# COMPACT_ATOMS: atom_id res chain seq x y z
N MET A 1 13.26 -17.14 -16.08
CA MET A 1 12.22 -16.20 -16.53
C MET A 1 12.74 -14.78 -16.48
N ARG A 2 12.46 -13.99 -17.50
CA ARG A 2 12.81 -12.56 -17.59
C ARG A 2 11.55 -11.72 -17.69
N VAL A 3 11.41 -10.74 -16.80
CA VAL A 3 10.26 -9.82 -16.74
C VAL A 3 10.71 -8.41 -17.09
N LEU A 4 9.96 -7.75 -17.97
CA LEU A 4 10.13 -6.33 -18.27
C LEU A 4 9.22 -5.50 -17.36
N TYR A 5 9.79 -4.84 -16.33
CA TYR A 5 9.06 -3.88 -15.49
C TYR A 5 8.95 -2.55 -16.23
N PHE A 6 7.71 -2.13 -16.51
CA PHE A 6 7.46 -1.16 -17.58
C PHE A 6 6.59 0.01 -17.11
N GLY A 7 6.89 1.21 -17.61
CA GLY A 7 5.98 2.35 -17.51
C GLY A 7 6.61 3.62 -16.94
N THR A 8 5.71 4.51 -16.52
CA THR A 8 6.03 5.78 -15.85
C THR A 8 5.97 5.65 -14.32
N TYR A 9 6.03 4.45 -13.81
CA TYR A 9 5.89 4.15 -12.38
C TYR A 9 6.90 4.94 -11.52
N GLN A 10 6.53 5.19 -10.26
CA GLN A 10 7.41 5.82 -9.30
C GLN A 10 8.34 4.77 -8.68
N ARG A 11 9.65 4.86 -8.96
CA ARG A 11 10.65 3.84 -8.57
C ARG A 11 10.80 3.70 -7.06
N ASP A 12 10.80 4.81 -6.36
CA ASP A 12 10.96 4.93 -4.91
C ASP A 12 9.64 4.70 -4.14
N TYR A 13 8.54 4.43 -4.85
CA TYR A 13 7.30 4.07 -4.17
C TYR A 13 7.40 2.64 -3.62
N PRO A 14 7.12 2.41 -2.32
CA PRO A 14 7.36 1.13 -1.66
C PRO A 14 6.81 -0.08 -2.42
N ARG A 15 5.62 0.01 -3.00
CA ARG A 15 5.03 -1.10 -3.77
C ARG A 15 5.86 -1.50 -4.99
N ASN A 16 6.37 -0.53 -5.76
CA ASN A 16 7.15 -0.83 -6.96
C ASN A 16 8.53 -1.40 -6.60
N ALA A 17 9.21 -0.77 -5.63
CA ALA A 17 10.50 -1.23 -5.12
C ALA A 17 10.38 -2.67 -4.59
N GLN A 18 9.32 -2.93 -3.81
CA GLN A 18 9.05 -4.25 -3.23
C GLN A 18 8.79 -5.32 -4.28
N VAL A 19 7.96 -5.06 -5.29
CA VAL A 19 7.67 -6.04 -6.36
C VAL A 19 8.95 -6.39 -7.13
N ILE A 20 9.78 -5.40 -7.46
CA ILE A 20 11.06 -5.61 -8.13
C ILE A 20 12.02 -6.43 -7.26
N SER A 21 12.11 -6.12 -5.96
CA SER A 21 12.94 -6.85 -4.99
C SER A 21 12.48 -8.31 -4.86
N CYS A 22 11.18 -8.52 -4.62
CA CYS A 22 10.58 -9.85 -4.51
C CYS A 22 10.83 -10.73 -5.74
N LEU A 23 10.65 -10.18 -6.94
CA LEU A 23 10.90 -10.92 -8.18
C LEU A 23 12.38 -11.31 -8.33
N ARG A 24 13.30 -10.38 -8.01
CA ARG A 24 14.75 -10.65 -8.04
C ARG A 24 15.15 -11.72 -7.02
N ALA A 25 14.62 -11.64 -5.80
CA ALA A 25 14.83 -12.65 -4.75
C ALA A 25 14.34 -14.05 -5.18
N ALA A 26 13.22 -14.11 -5.92
CA ALA A 26 12.69 -15.36 -6.49
C ALA A 26 13.46 -15.86 -7.75
N GLY A 27 14.61 -15.28 -8.09
CA GLY A 27 15.43 -15.68 -9.24
C GLY A 27 14.88 -15.23 -10.60
N VAL A 28 13.98 -14.24 -10.62
CA VAL A 28 13.49 -13.63 -11.86
C VAL A 28 14.45 -12.53 -12.30
N THR A 29 14.88 -12.54 -13.56
CA THR A 29 15.62 -11.41 -14.14
C THR A 29 14.65 -10.28 -14.43
N VAL A 30 14.76 -9.17 -13.68
CA VAL A 30 13.92 -7.98 -13.86
C VAL A 30 14.70 -6.91 -14.60
N GLU A 31 14.27 -6.64 -15.83
CA GLU A 31 14.74 -5.53 -16.65
C GLU A 31 13.76 -4.36 -16.52
N GLU A 32 14.26 -3.14 -16.42
CA GLU A 32 13.40 -1.97 -16.24
C GLU A 32 13.37 -1.10 -17.50
N ARG A 33 12.15 -0.80 -17.97
CA ARG A 33 11.91 0.24 -18.96
C ARG A 33 11.06 1.34 -18.35
N HIS A 34 11.75 2.29 -17.79
CA HIS A 34 11.17 3.39 -17.03
C HIS A 34 11.35 4.74 -17.75
N VAL A 35 10.29 5.58 -17.73
CA VAL A 35 10.35 7.00 -18.10
C VAL A 35 9.90 7.83 -16.91
N ALA A 36 10.83 8.57 -16.31
CA ALA A 36 10.58 9.37 -15.12
C ALA A 36 9.57 10.51 -15.40
N VAL A 37 8.42 10.44 -14.79
CA VAL A 37 7.37 11.48 -14.80
C VAL A 37 7.09 11.98 -13.40
N TRP A 38 7.23 11.11 -12.40
CA TRP A 38 6.82 11.30 -11.03
C TRP A 38 7.97 11.50 -10.05
N ASP A 39 9.22 11.26 -10.46
CA ASP A 39 10.40 11.30 -9.62
C ASP A 39 10.57 12.66 -8.91
N GLY A 40 10.96 12.62 -7.63
CA GLY A 40 11.16 13.80 -6.78
C GLY A 40 9.86 14.50 -6.33
N ARG A 41 8.69 13.94 -6.58
CA ARG A 41 7.41 14.49 -6.14
C ARG A 41 6.85 13.74 -4.94
N ARG A 42 6.61 14.45 -3.85
CA ARG A 42 5.99 13.90 -2.64
C ARG A 42 4.50 13.58 -2.80
N ASP A 43 3.81 14.26 -3.75
CA ASP A 43 2.39 14.02 -4.06
C ASP A 43 2.14 14.04 -5.57
N ASN A 44 1.98 12.86 -6.15
CA ASN A 44 1.71 12.67 -7.58
C ASN A 44 0.24 12.97 -7.95
N TRP A 45 -0.64 12.99 -6.95
CA TRP A 45 -2.08 13.13 -7.14
C TRP A 45 -2.55 14.59 -7.23
N SER A 46 -1.65 15.56 -6.96
CA SER A 46 -1.90 17.02 -7.12
C SER A 46 -1.37 17.58 -8.44
N ALA A 47 -1.03 16.72 -9.40
CA ALA A 47 -0.40 17.09 -10.65
C ALA A 47 -1.31 17.94 -11.57
N GLY A 48 -0.83 19.10 -12.00
CA GLY A 48 -1.52 20.02 -12.92
C GLY A 48 -1.31 19.68 -14.41
N VAL A 49 -1.77 20.56 -15.30
CA VAL A 49 -1.71 20.40 -16.77
C VAL A 49 -0.31 20.05 -17.29
N GLY A 50 0.76 20.57 -16.71
CA GLY A 50 2.13 20.23 -17.08
C GLY A 50 2.52 18.77 -16.81
N ALA A 51 1.84 18.04 -15.91
CA ALA A 51 2.06 16.63 -15.70
C ALA A 51 1.41 15.79 -16.80
N ALA A 52 0.24 16.19 -17.29
CA ALA A 52 -0.42 15.51 -18.41
C ALA A 52 0.44 15.59 -19.69
N ALA A 53 1.04 16.74 -19.96
CA ALA A 53 1.94 16.90 -21.12
C ALA A 53 3.20 16.01 -21.01
N ARG A 54 3.81 15.95 -19.80
CA ARG A 54 4.95 15.04 -19.55
C ARG A 54 4.56 13.57 -19.67
N LEU A 55 3.40 13.21 -19.17
CA LEU A 55 2.87 11.84 -19.28
C LEU A 55 2.68 11.47 -20.77
N ALA A 56 2.02 12.32 -21.56
CA ALA A 56 1.85 12.09 -22.99
C ALA A 56 3.19 11.94 -23.73
N ALA A 57 4.19 12.76 -23.40
CA ALA A 57 5.53 12.64 -23.99
C ALA A 57 6.24 11.35 -23.56
N ALA A 58 6.01 10.89 -22.31
CA ALA A 58 6.55 9.62 -21.81
C ALA A 58 5.91 8.43 -22.55
N GLU A 59 4.59 8.44 -22.73
CA GLU A 59 3.86 7.40 -23.48
C GLU A 59 4.40 7.26 -24.92
N LEU A 60 4.64 8.36 -25.61
CA LEU A 60 5.25 8.33 -26.96
C LEU A 60 6.65 7.67 -26.95
N ARG A 61 7.44 7.87 -25.89
CA ARG A 61 8.75 7.20 -25.73
C ARG A 61 8.60 5.71 -25.43
N LEU A 62 7.60 5.34 -24.63
CA LEU A 62 7.29 3.97 -24.26
C LEU A 62 6.77 3.13 -25.43
N LEU A 63 6.13 3.75 -26.43
CA LEU A 63 5.70 3.09 -27.67
C LEU A 63 6.86 2.50 -28.49
N LYS A 64 8.11 3.00 -28.34
CA LYS A 64 9.25 2.40 -29.03
C LYS A 64 9.46 0.98 -28.54
N PRO A 65 9.59 -0.02 -29.43
CA PRO A 65 9.76 -1.40 -29.02
C PRO A 65 11.01 -1.58 -28.16
N PRO A 66 10.95 -2.41 -27.08
CA PRO A 66 12.13 -2.79 -26.33
C PRO A 66 13.08 -3.61 -27.22
N ARG A 67 14.40 -3.43 -27.02
CA ARG A 67 15.45 -4.17 -27.75
C ARG A 67 15.88 -5.44 -27.02
N ILE A 68 15.25 -5.79 -25.91
CA ILE A 68 15.53 -6.95 -25.09
C ILE A 68 14.43 -7.99 -25.25
N GLU A 69 14.77 -9.23 -25.05
CA GLU A 69 13.80 -10.33 -24.97
C GLU A 69 13.34 -10.48 -23.52
N PHE A 70 12.06 -10.79 -23.33
CA PHE A 70 11.43 -11.02 -22.05
C PHE A 70 10.25 -12.00 -22.21
N ASP A 71 9.87 -12.66 -21.13
CA ASP A 71 8.77 -13.62 -21.12
C ASP A 71 7.42 -12.95 -20.84
N ALA A 72 7.41 -11.94 -19.96
CA ALA A 72 6.24 -11.20 -19.54
C ALA A 72 6.57 -9.73 -19.31
N LEU A 73 5.56 -8.83 -19.40
CA LEU A 73 5.67 -7.41 -19.14
C LEU A 73 4.78 -7.05 -17.95
N LEU A 74 5.37 -6.45 -16.91
CA LEU A 74 4.67 -6.01 -15.71
C LEU A 74 4.61 -4.49 -15.65
N VAL A 75 3.39 -3.94 -15.69
CA VAL A 75 3.14 -2.49 -15.54
C VAL A 75 3.06 -2.13 -14.07
N GLY A 76 3.96 -1.24 -13.63
CA GLY A 76 4.05 -0.77 -12.24
C GLY A 76 3.04 0.32 -11.90
N TYR A 77 2.85 0.55 -10.61
CA TYR A 77 1.98 1.59 -10.06
C TYR A 77 2.54 3.01 -10.31
N PRO A 78 1.74 4.00 -10.77
CA PRO A 78 0.28 3.97 -10.96
C PRO A 78 -0.21 3.54 -12.35
N GLY A 79 0.59 3.16 -13.28
CA GLY A 79 0.52 2.58 -14.60
C GLY A 79 -0.78 2.56 -15.44
N HIS A 80 -1.90 3.16 -15.00
CA HIS A 80 -3.18 3.10 -15.72
C HIS A 80 -3.08 3.64 -17.16
N PHE A 81 -2.29 4.67 -17.35
CA PHE A 81 -2.07 5.29 -18.67
C PHE A 81 -1.04 4.55 -19.51
N ASP A 82 -0.17 3.74 -18.89
CA ASP A 82 0.92 3.03 -19.55
C ASP A 82 0.45 1.78 -20.32
N LEU A 83 -0.78 1.27 -20.06
CA LEU A 83 -1.28 0.02 -20.62
C LEU A 83 -1.33 0.01 -22.17
N PRO A 84 -1.72 1.07 -22.87
CA PRO A 84 -1.68 1.10 -24.34
C PRO A 84 -0.26 0.88 -24.89
N ALA A 85 0.74 1.60 -24.35
CA ALA A 85 2.14 1.44 -24.74
C ALA A 85 2.69 0.07 -24.34
N ALA A 86 2.30 -0.45 -23.16
CA ALA A 86 2.69 -1.78 -22.68
C ALA A 86 2.22 -2.89 -23.65
N ARG A 87 0.98 -2.84 -24.10
CA ARG A 87 0.45 -3.82 -25.07
C ARG A 87 1.20 -3.82 -26.41
N VAL A 88 1.56 -2.63 -26.91
CA VAL A 88 2.40 -2.51 -28.12
C VAL A 88 3.79 -3.08 -27.86
N ALA A 89 4.41 -2.72 -26.71
CA ALA A 89 5.74 -3.19 -26.35
C ALA A 89 5.79 -4.70 -26.09
N ALA A 90 4.74 -5.28 -25.57
CA ALA A 90 4.65 -6.72 -25.25
C ALA A 90 4.67 -7.62 -26.49
N ARG A 91 4.28 -7.14 -27.66
CA ARG A 91 4.31 -7.91 -28.92
C ARG A 91 3.65 -9.30 -28.81
N GLY A 92 2.49 -9.36 -28.15
CA GLY A 92 1.75 -10.60 -27.93
C GLY A 92 2.10 -11.35 -26.64
N ARG A 93 3.15 -10.98 -25.90
CA ARG A 93 3.46 -11.57 -24.58
C ARG A 93 2.46 -11.13 -23.52
N PRO A 94 2.34 -11.86 -22.38
CA PRO A 94 1.51 -11.45 -21.26
C PRO A 94 1.83 -10.04 -20.77
N VAL A 95 0.79 -9.30 -20.41
CA VAL A 95 0.89 -7.98 -19.75
C VAL A 95 0.18 -8.09 -18.41
N GLU A 96 0.95 -8.08 -17.34
CA GLU A 96 0.43 -8.00 -15.98
C GLU A 96 0.34 -6.54 -15.56
N PHE A 97 -0.68 -6.22 -14.77
CA PHE A 97 -0.89 -4.89 -14.24
C PHE A 97 -1.02 -4.91 -12.71
N ASN A 98 -0.18 -4.11 -12.06
CA ASN A 98 -0.18 -3.91 -10.61
C ASN A 98 -0.72 -2.49 -10.30
N PRO A 99 -2.05 -2.28 -10.27
CA PRO A 99 -2.65 -0.95 -10.09
C PRO A 99 -2.44 -0.39 -8.69
N LEU A 100 -2.40 -1.21 -7.65
CA LEU A 100 -2.44 -0.91 -6.22
C LEU A 100 -3.70 -0.13 -5.81
N VAL A 101 -4.24 0.73 -6.67
CA VAL A 101 -5.44 1.52 -6.43
C VAL A 101 -6.23 1.70 -7.73
N SER A 102 -7.55 1.85 -7.62
CA SER A 102 -8.37 2.39 -8.69
C SER A 102 -8.35 3.92 -8.63
N LEU A 103 -8.33 4.58 -9.77
CA LEU A 103 -8.34 6.05 -9.85
C LEU A 103 -9.67 6.62 -9.36
N SER A 104 -10.79 6.01 -9.77
CA SER A 104 -12.12 6.43 -9.35
C SER A 104 -12.31 6.29 -7.85
N ASP A 105 -11.89 5.15 -7.27
CA ASP A 105 -11.96 4.91 -5.82
C ASP A 105 -11.09 5.90 -5.03
N THR A 106 -9.92 6.24 -5.57
CA THR A 106 -9.02 7.19 -4.93
C THR A 106 -9.53 8.62 -4.98
N PHE A 107 -9.94 9.12 -6.15
CA PHE A 107 -10.29 10.53 -6.32
C PHE A 107 -11.73 10.84 -5.93
N VAL A 108 -12.64 9.88 -6.04
CA VAL A 108 -14.07 10.06 -5.71
C VAL A 108 -14.36 9.52 -4.33
N GLY A 109 -14.07 8.23 -4.08
CA GLY A 109 -14.42 7.55 -2.83
C GLY A 109 -13.61 8.02 -1.62
N ASP A 110 -12.26 8.08 -1.76
CA ASP A 110 -11.36 8.37 -0.63
C ASP A 110 -11.07 9.87 -0.48
N ARG A 111 -10.64 10.54 -1.58
CA ARG A 111 -10.21 11.94 -1.53
C ARG A 111 -11.35 12.94 -1.64
N GLY A 112 -12.53 12.53 -2.10
CA GLY A 112 -13.68 13.41 -2.32
C GLY A 112 -13.42 14.56 -3.30
N ARG A 113 -12.42 14.39 -4.22
CA ARG A 113 -12.04 15.46 -5.16
C ARG A 113 -13.08 15.72 -6.23
N PHE A 114 -13.82 14.70 -6.60
CA PHE A 114 -14.93 14.78 -7.56
C PHE A 114 -16.17 14.14 -6.95
N GLY A 115 -17.30 14.79 -7.15
CA GLY A 115 -18.59 14.25 -6.67
C GLY A 115 -18.95 12.94 -7.39
N PRO A 116 -19.57 11.98 -6.69
CA PRO A 116 -20.08 10.76 -7.30
C PRO A 116 -20.99 11.08 -8.51
N GLY A 117 -20.84 10.33 -9.62
CA GLY A 117 -21.61 10.51 -10.84
C GLY A 117 -21.26 11.74 -11.70
N SER A 118 -20.31 12.60 -11.27
CA SER A 118 -19.81 13.71 -12.09
C SER A 118 -19.11 13.22 -13.36
N ALA A 119 -18.96 14.10 -14.36
CA ALA A 119 -18.27 13.75 -15.59
C ALA A 119 -16.80 13.29 -15.35
N PRO A 120 -15.99 13.97 -14.49
CA PRO A 120 -14.68 13.45 -14.12
C PRO A 120 -14.71 12.08 -13.44
N ALA A 121 -15.68 11.85 -12.53
CA ALA A 121 -15.81 10.55 -11.86
C ALA A 121 -16.10 9.42 -12.85
N ARG A 122 -17.00 9.66 -13.83
CA ARG A 122 -17.29 8.69 -14.90
C ARG A 122 -16.08 8.44 -15.80
N ALA A 123 -15.31 9.49 -16.11
CA ALA A 123 -14.10 9.35 -16.93
C ALA A 123 -13.03 8.51 -16.22
N LEU A 124 -12.80 8.73 -14.92
CA LEU A 124 -11.88 7.92 -14.11
C LEU A 124 -12.30 6.46 -14.05
N ALA A 125 -13.58 6.19 -13.78
CA ALA A 125 -14.12 4.84 -13.76
C ALA A 125 -14.05 4.13 -15.13
N ALA A 126 -14.17 4.89 -16.23
CA ALA A 126 -13.99 4.35 -17.58
C ALA A 126 -12.52 4.02 -17.85
N ASP A 127 -11.59 4.85 -17.39
CA ASP A 127 -10.15 4.60 -17.53
C ASP A 127 -9.70 3.40 -16.68
N ASP A 128 -10.17 3.30 -15.43
CA ASP A 128 -9.94 2.11 -14.59
C ASP A 128 -10.38 0.83 -15.33
N ARG A 129 -11.63 0.78 -15.83
CA ARG A 129 -12.13 -0.38 -16.57
C ARG A 129 -11.30 -0.68 -17.82
N ARG A 130 -10.91 0.34 -18.57
CA ARG A 130 -10.06 0.20 -19.77
C ARG A 130 -8.70 -0.40 -19.39
N ALA A 131 -8.05 0.16 -18.37
CA ALA A 131 -6.75 -0.28 -17.93
C ALA A 131 -6.78 -1.74 -17.43
N LEU A 132 -7.70 -2.07 -16.52
CA LEU A 132 -7.85 -3.40 -15.96
C LEU A 132 -8.15 -4.47 -17.03
N ARG A 133 -9.04 -4.17 -17.98
CA ARG A 133 -9.35 -5.09 -19.11
C ARG A 133 -8.19 -5.26 -20.08
N SER A 134 -7.30 -4.31 -20.17
CA SER A 134 -6.16 -4.32 -21.09
C SER A 134 -5.05 -5.27 -20.65
N ALA A 135 -4.94 -5.59 -19.38
CA ALA A 135 -3.96 -6.53 -18.85
C ALA A 135 -4.38 -7.99 -19.09
N SER A 136 -3.43 -8.91 -19.19
CA SER A 136 -3.68 -10.36 -19.18
C SER A 136 -4.04 -10.81 -17.77
N LEU A 137 -3.36 -10.29 -16.76
CA LEU A 137 -3.58 -10.49 -15.35
C LEU A 137 -3.51 -9.15 -14.62
N VAL A 138 -4.45 -8.90 -13.73
CA VAL A 138 -4.39 -7.81 -12.73
C VAL A 138 -3.92 -8.42 -11.41
N VAL A 139 -3.02 -7.74 -10.69
CA VAL A 139 -2.58 -8.22 -9.36
C VAL A 139 -2.96 -7.19 -8.31
N ALA A 140 -3.95 -7.54 -7.50
CA ALA A 140 -4.41 -6.77 -6.34
C ALA A 140 -3.54 -7.07 -5.10
N ASP A 141 -3.65 -6.22 -4.09
CA ASP A 141 -2.91 -6.37 -2.83
C ASP A 141 -3.64 -7.23 -1.78
N THR A 142 -4.96 -7.40 -1.90
CA THR A 142 -5.79 -8.24 -1.04
C THR A 142 -6.87 -8.96 -1.84
N ARG A 143 -7.49 -10.00 -1.29
CA ARG A 143 -8.64 -10.66 -1.91
C ARG A 143 -9.83 -9.71 -1.99
N ALA A 144 -10.08 -8.95 -0.94
CA ALA A 144 -11.16 -7.97 -0.92
C ALA A 144 -11.01 -6.89 -2.01
N ASP A 145 -9.77 -6.47 -2.31
CA ASP A 145 -9.51 -5.55 -3.42
C ASP A 145 -9.59 -6.25 -4.78
N ALA A 146 -9.13 -7.51 -4.88
CA ALA A 146 -9.25 -8.31 -6.11
C ALA A 146 -10.71 -8.47 -6.54
N ASP A 147 -11.59 -8.77 -5.61
CA ASP A 147 -13.03 -8.92 -5.88
C ASP A 147 -13.64 -7.59 -6.37
N HIS A 148 -13.26 -6.47 -5.74
CA HIS A 148 -13.67 -5.12 -6.18
C HIS A 148 -13.18 -4.78 -7.60
N LEU A 149 -11.89 -5.03 -7.89
CA LEU A 149 -11.33 -4.75 -9.23
C LEU A 149 -11.95 -5.64 -10.31
N ALA A 150 -12.24 -6.90 -9.98
CA ALA A 150 -12.94 -7.82 -10.87
C ALA A 150 -14.36 -7.32 -11.19
N GLU A 151 -15.11 -6.90 -10.17
CA GLU A 151 -16.46 -6.32 -10.33
C GLU A 151 -16.42 -5.02 -11.12
N LEU A 152 -15.54 -4.08 -10.76
CA LEU A 152 -15.38 -2.77 -11.43
C LEU A 152 -15.14 -2.91 -12.93
N ALA A 153 -14.34 -3.89 -13.32
CA ALA A 153 -13.97 -4.11 -14.72
C ALA A 153 -14.80 -5.22 -15.41
N GLY A 154 -15.64 -5.95 -14.71
CA GLY A 154 -16.35 -7.13 -15.24
C GLY A 154 -15.36 -8.20 -15.70
N LEU A 155 -14.32 -8.48 -14.90
CA LEU A 155 -13.34 -9.52 -15.17
C LEU A 155 -13.74 -10.83 -14.48
N PRO A 156 -13.46 -11.98 -15.10
CA PRO A 156 -13.58 -13.25 -14.40
C PRO A 156 -12.52 -13.36 -13.28
N PRO A 157 -12.80 -14.09 -12.18
CA PRO A 157 -11.92 -14.14 -11.01
C PRO A 157 -10.48 -14.61 -11.29
N ASP A 158 -10.30 -15.48 -12.29
CA ASP A 158 -8.99 -16.01 -12.69
C ASP A 158 -8.11 -14.98 -13.43
N ARG A 159 -8.66 -13.79 -13.76
CA ARG A 159 -7.95 -12.65 -14.32
C ARG A 159 -7.44 -11.68 -13.24
N VAL A 160 -7.70 -11.93 -11.97
CA VAL A 160 -7.24 -11.10 -10.87
C VAL A 160 -6.51 -11.96 -9.84
N GLY A 161 -5.19 -11.84 -9.79
CA GLY A 161 -4.34 -12.46 -8.79
C GLY A 161 -4.22 -11.61 -7.54
N VAL A 162 -3.70 -12.20 -6.45
CA VAL A 162 -3.47 -11.50 -5.18
C VAL A 162 -2.01 -11.67 -4.76
N ALA A 163 -1.36 -10.56 -4.44
CA ALA A 163 -0.05 -10.54 -3.77
C ALA A 163 0.00 -9.34 -2.82
N PHE A 164 0.17 -9.58 -1.53
CA PHE A 164 0.28 -8.52 -0.52
C PHE A 164 1.36 -7.50 -0.86
N VAL A 165 1.30 -6.31 -0.22
CA VAL A 165 2.32 -5.28 -0.43
C VAL A 165 3.66 -5.69 0.16
N GLY A 166 3.68 -6.21 1.40
CA GLY A 166 4.90 -6.54 2.11
C GLY A 166 5.68 -5.31 2.61
N ALA A 167 6.91 -5.56 3.03
CA ALA A 167 7.90 -4.55 3.38
C ALA A 167 9.28 -4.97 2.82
N GLU A 168 10.23 -4.05 2.75
CA GLU A 168 11.61 -4.36 2.33
C GLU A 168 12.36 -5.05 3.48
N ASP A 169 12.52 -6.39 3.42
CA ASP A 169 13.13 -7.21 4.48
C ASP A 169 14.56 -6.78 4.83
N ARG A 170 15.30 -6.22 3.86
CA ARG A 170 16.64 -5.67 4.08
C ARG A 170 16.65 -4.42 4.98
N LEU A 171 15.53 -3.69 5.04
CA LEU A 171 15.39 -2.43 5.77
C LEU A 171 14.57 -2.62 7.04
N PHE A 172 13.39 -3.26 6.93
CA PHE A 172 12.48 -3.50 8.05
C PHE A 172 12.80 -4.83 8.72
N THR A 173 13.81 -4.82 9.58
CA THR A 173 14.29 -6.00 10.30
C THR A 173 13.67 -6.08 11.71
N PRO A 174 13.56 -7.29 12.29
CA PRO A 174 13.09 -7.44 13.66
C PRO A 174 14.03 -6.75 14.64
N GLY A 175 13.46 -6.17 15.69
CA GLY A 175 14.25 -5.45 16.69
C GLY A 175 13.37 -4.56 17.57
N TRP A 176 12.12 -4.99 17.81
CA TRP A 176 11.21 -4.23 18.65
C TRP A 176 11.70 -4.18 20.10
N GLU A 177 12.11 -3.00 20.52
CA GLU A 177 12.52 -2.64 21.87
C GLU A 177 11.91 -1.27 22.19
N PRO A 178 10.69 -1.26 22.77
CA PRO A 178 9.96 -0.01 22.99
C PRO A 178 10.74 0.90 23.95
N ALA A 179 10.85 2.18 23.59
CA ALA A 179 11.46 3.19 24.45
C ALA A 179 10.42 3.71 25.45
N GLU A 180 10.91 4.06 26.64
CA GLU A 180 10.11 4.80 27.61
C GLU A 180 10.13 6.31 27.31
N PRO A 181 9.01 7.01 27.49
CA PRO A 181 7.68 6.49 27.84
C PRO A 181 6.99 5.82 26.63
N PHE A 182 6.03 4.93 26.91
CA PHE A 182 5.24 4.24 25.87
C PHE A 182 4.70 5.22 24.82
N THR A 183 5.06 5.00 23.57
CA THR A 183 4.73 5.90 22.45
C THR A 183 3.91 5.19 21.40
N VAL A 184 2.75 5.74 21.07
CA VAL A 184 1.86 5.28 19.98
C VAL A 184 2.31 5.94 18.69
N LEU A 185 2.73 5.14 17.70
CA LEU A 185 3.27 5.65 16.43
C LEU A 185 2.27 5.50 15.29
N PHE A 186 2.02 6.59 14.58
CA PHE A 186 1.37 6.59 13.27
C PHE A 186 2.33 7.12 12.21
N VAL A 187 2.51 6.38 11.12
CA VAL A 187 3.29 6.82 9.94
C VAL A 187 2.41 6.77 8.71
N GLY A 188 2.33 7.86 7.94
CA GLY A 188 1.65 7.84 6.65
C GLY A 188 1.04 9.17 6.23
N LYS A 189 0.48 9.21 5.03
CA LYS A 189 -0.19 10.41 4.52
C LYS A 189 -1.39 10.76 5.38
N LEU A 190 -1.61 12.05 5.65
CA LEU A 190 -2.77 12.54 6.38
C LEU A 190 -3.97 12.64 5.41
N ILE A 191 -4.67 11.53 5.22
CA ILE A 191 -5.79 11.39 4.28
C ILE A 191 -6.98 10.65 4.92
N PRO A 192 -8.21 10.79 4.40
CA PRO A 192 -9.40 10.19 4.98
C PRO A 192 -9.30 8.67 5.22
N LEU A 193 -8.68 7.94 4.30
CA LEU A 193 -8.43 6.50 4.43
C LEU A 193 -7.86 6.08 5.79
N HIS A 194 -7.03 6.94 6.37
CA HIS A 194 -6.31 6.59 7.59
C HIS A 194 -7.09 6.81 8.89
N GLY A 195 -8.22 7.55 8.84
CA GLY A 195 -9.06 7.80 10.02
C GLY A 195 -8.36 8.66 11.08
N LEU A 196 -7.75 9.78 10.64
CA LEU A 196 -6.99 10.66 11.53
C LEU A 196 -7.82 11.22 12.68
N GLU A 197 -9.11 11.50 12.45
CA GLU A 197 -10.04 11.95 13.49
C GLU A 197 -10.16 10.93 14.63
N THR A 198 -10.23 9.64 14.28
CA THR A 198 -10.28 8.52 15.25
C THR A 198 -9.01 8.46 16.08
N ILE A 199 -7.84 8.60 15.43
CA ILE A 199 -6.54 8.62 16.10
C ILE A 199 -6.42 9.81 17.06
N LEU A 200 -6.80 11.01 16.62
CA LEU A 200 -6.74 12.22 17.45
C LEU A 200 -7.76 12.18 18.58
N ALA A 201 -8.92 11.56 18.39
CA ALA A 201 -9.91 11.36 19.47
C ALA A 201 -9.37 10.38 20.53
N ALA A 202 -8.74 9.29 20.14
CA ALA A 202 -8.08 8.37 21.07
C ALA A 202 -6.93 9.08 21.83
N ALA A 203 -6.12 9.91 21.16
CA ALA A 203 -5.07 10.68 21.82
C ALA A 203 -5.63 11.67 22.86
N ARG A 204 -6.76 12.32 22.58
CA ARG A 204 -7.44 13.18 23.59
C ARG A 204 -7.93 12.41 24.80
N ALA A 205 -8.37 11.16 24.58
CA ALA A 205 -8.88 10.29 25.65
C ALA A 205 -7.77 9.65 26.51
N THR A 206 -6.51 9.72 26.04
CA THR A 206 -5.33 9.16 26.72
C THR A 206 -4.23 10.22 26.92
N PRO A 207 -4.48 11.31 27.68
CA PRO A 207 -3.53 12.39 27.85
C PRO A 207 -2.21 11.94 28.54
N GLU A 208 -2.24 10.81 29.23
CA GLU A 208 -1.09 10.17 29.89
C GLU A 208 -0.14 9.46 28.90
N LEU A 209 -0.59 9.13 27.68
CA LEU A 209 0.21 8.43 26.69
C LEU A 209 0.76 9.40 25.64
N ARG A 210 1.92 9.09 25.10
CA ARG A 210 2.52 9.83 23.99
C ARG A 210 2.03 9.31 22.64
N PHE A 211 1.76 10.24 21.74
CA PHE A 211 1.51 9.94 20.33
C PHE A 211 2.55 10.63 19.47
N ARG A 212 3.06 9.91 18.48
CA ARG A 212 3.95 10.43 17.46
C ARG A 212 3.34 10.19 16.09
N LEU A 213 2.97 11.28 15.41
CA LEU A 213 2.37 11.24 14.08
C LEU A 213 3.40 11.71 13.06
N VAL A 214 3.74 10.84 12.11
CA VAL A 214 4.69 11.14 11.04
C VAL A 214 3.95 11.18 9.71
N GLY A 215 3.97 12.33 9.03
CA GLY A 215 3.40 12.48 7.71
C GLY A 215 2.75 13.82 7.45
N SER A 216 2.36 14.00 6.19
CA SER A 216 1.71 15.21 5.67
C SER A 216 0.59 14.84 4.71
N GLY A 217 -0.32 15.78 4.38
CA GLY A 217 -1.38 15.53 3.41
C GLY A 217 -2.62 16.39 3.57
N GLN A 218 -3.70 15.92 2.98
CA GLN A 218 -4.98 16.64 2.87
C GLN A 218 -5.54 17.11 4.23
N LEU A 219 -5.31 16.33 5.30
CA LEU A 219 -5.89 16.56 6.62
C LEU A 219 -4.88 17.19 7.62
N GLU A 220 -3.83 17.87 7.13
CA GLU A 220 -2.87 18.54 8.01
C GLU A 220 -3.50 19.54 8.98
N GLN A 221 -4.60 20.17 8.60
CA GLN A 221 -5.28 21.11 9.48
C GLN A 221 -5.73 20.47 10.80
N LEU A 222 -6.16 19.19 10.76
CA LEU A 222 -6.57 18.48 11.99
C LEU A 222 -5.40 18.27 12.96
N VAL A 223 -4.19 18.05 12.42
CA VAL A 223 -2.99 17.84 13.25
C VAL A 223 -2.45 19.16 13.83
N ARG A 224 -2.74 20.30 13.18
CA ARG A 224 -2.42 21.60 13.72
C ARG A 224 -3.17 21.90 15.04
N GLU A 225 -4.37 21.34 15.18
CA GLU A 225 -5.24 21.44 16.35
C GLU A 225 -5.14 20.21 17.29
N ARG A 226 -4.01 19.49 17.21
CA ARG A 226 -3.76 18.27 17.97
C ARG A 226 -3.69 18.53 19.49
N PRO A 227 -3.98 17.51 20.32
CA PRO A 227 -3.81 17.60 21.76
C PRO A 227 -2.32 17.65 22.16
N PRO A 228 -1.97 18.16 23.38
CA PRO A 228 -0.58 18.37 23.79
C PRO A 228 0.31 17.12 23.82
N ASN A 229 -0.29 15.94 24.00
CA ASN A 229 0.40 14.66 24.05
C ASN A 229 0.71 14.08 22.65
N VAL A 230 0.39 14.82 21.57
CA VAL A 230 0.68 14.43 20.19
C VAL A 230 1.84 15.26 19.65
N GLU A 231 2.94 14.60 19.38
CA GLU A 231 4.05 15.13 18.56
C GLU A 231 3.72 14.92 17.08
N TRP A 232 3.92 15.93 16.24
CA TRP A 232 3.74 15.81 14.80
C TRP A 232 5.01 16.19 14.05
N LEU A 233 5.46 15.26 13.19
CA LEU A 233 6.56 15.45 12.26
C LEU A 233 6.01 15.33 10.82
N PRO A 234 6.14 16.36 10.00
CA PRO A 234 5.64 16.31 8.62
C PRO A 234 6.33 15.24 7.77
N TRP A 235 7.57 14.87 8.14
CA TRP A 235 8.40 13.93 7.40
C TRP A 235 9.48 13.31 8.30
N VAL A 236 9.81 12.06 8.00
CA VAL A 236 10.98 11.32 8.47
C VAL A 236 11.56 10.59 7.26
N GLU A 237 12.88 10.52 7.14
CA GLU A 237 13.51 9.79 6.04
C GLU A 237 13.13 8.31 6.09
N TYR A 238 12.97 7.71 4.91
CA TYR A 238 12.44 6.34 4.80
C TYR A 238 13.31 5.31 5.53
N GLU A 239 14.64 5.51 5.48
CA GLU A 239 15.64 4.69 6.15
C GLU A 239 15.60 4.78 7.68
N GLN A 240 14.96 5.82 8.23
CA GLN A 240 14.80 6.01 9.67
C GLN A 240 13.50 5.35 10.21
N LEU A 241 12.55 5.02 9.32
CA LEU A 241 11.27 4.42 9.72
C LEU A 241 11.41 3.11 10.53
N PRO A 242 12.34 2.20 10.21
CA PRO A 242 12.54 1.01 11.04
C PRO A 242 12.86 1.34 12.50
N SER A 243 13.74 2.31 12.75
CA SER A 243 14.08 2.74 14.11
C SER A 243 12.89 3.37 14.83
N GLU A 244 12.06 4.17 14.13
CA GLU A 244 10.83 4.72 14.69
C GLU A 244 9.86 3.62 15.11
N LEU A 245 9.68 2.60 14.25
CA LEU A 245 8.82 1.45 14.51
C LEU A 245 9.34 0.60 15.66
N GLN A 246 10.63 0.24 15.64
CA GLN A 246 11.24 -0.62 16.67
C GLN A 246 11.17 -0.01 18.08
N ARG A 247 11.23 1.32 18.18
CA ARG A 247 11.18 2.06 19.44
C ARG A 247 9.77 2.42 19.91
N ALA A 248 8.76 2.24 19.07
CA ALA A 248 7.37 2.52 19.43
C ALA A 248 6.80 1.44 20.35
N GLY A 249 5.96 1.84 21.30
CA GLY A 249 5.18 0.90 22.13
C GLY A 249 4.18 0.13 21.28
N CYS A 250 3.52 0.82 20.33
CA CYS A 250 2.70 0.19 19.29
C CYS A 250 2.64 1.08 18.04
N ALA A 251 2.33 0.45 16.90
CA ALA A 251 2.08 1.11 15.63
C ALA A 251 0.58 1.12 15.30
N LEU A 252 0.12 2.20 14.65
CA LEU A 252 -1.26 2.33 14.18
C LEU A 252 -1.36 2.06 12.68
N GLY A 253 -2.33 1.23 12.31
CA GLY A 253 -2.71 0.97 10.91
C GLY A 253 -3.61 2.06 10.32
N ILE A 254 -4.80 1.69 9.89
CA ILE A 254 -5.83 2.60 9.36
C ILE A 254 -7.17 2.38 10.08
N PHE A 255 -7.96 3.45 10.19
CA PHE A 255 -9.24 3.45 10.91
C PHE A 255 -10.36 4.13 10.10
N GLY A 256 -10.12 4.45 8.83
CA GLY A 256 -11.12 5.03 7.95
C GLY A 256 -12.31 4.11 7.73
N THR A 257 -13.48 4.70 7.47
CA THR A 257 -14.75 3.99 7.29
C THR A 257 -15.18 3.83 5.84
N SER A 258 -14.36 4.30 4.89
CA SER A 258 -14.66 4.18 3.46
C SER A 258 -14.58 2.72 2.98
N ASP A 259 -15.30 2.41 1.91
CA ASP A 259 -15.23 1.07 1.28
C ASP A 259 -13.81 0.69 0.89
N LYS A 260 -12.99 1.67 0.46
CA LYS A 260 -11.58 1.46 0.19
C LYS A 260 -10.80 1.04 1.42
N ALA A 261 -11.03 1.68 2.57
CA ALA A 261 -10.37 1.32 3.83
C ALA A 261 -10.63 -0.13 4.25
N ARG A 262 -11.80 -0.67 3.87
CA ARG A 262 -12.17 -2.07 4.18
C ARG A 262 -11.45 -3.09 3.31
N ARG A 263 -10.87 -2.68 2.17
CA ARG A 263 -10.28 -3.57 1.16
C ARG A 263 -8.76 -3.58 1.14
N VAL A 264 -8.08 -2.71 1.90
CA VAL A 264 -6.62 -2.58 1.84
C VAL A 264 -5.95 -2.83 3.17
N ILE A 265 -4.72 -3.37 3.13
CA ILE A 265 -3.78 -3.39 4.24
C ILE A 265 -2.68 -2.37 3.90
N PRO A 266 -2.50 -1.31 4.71
CA PRO A 266 -1.55 -0.25 4.37
C PRO A 266 -0.10 -0.70 4.53
N ASN A 267 0.82 -0.12 3.75
CA ASN A 267 2.27 -0.43 3.80
C ASN A 267 2.82 -0.41 5.23
N LYS A 268 2.42 0.57 6.05
CA LYS A 268 2.85 0.73 7.45
C LYS A 268 2.53 -0.49 8.33
N ALA A 269 1.45 -1.22 8.03
CA ALA A 269 1.11 -2.43 8.77
C ALA A 269 2.15 -3.52 8.51
N PHE A 270 2.50 -3.78 7.26
CA PHE A 270 3.56 -4.73 6.91
C PHE A 270 4.91 -4.32 7.51
N GLN A 271 5.24 -3.03 7.48
CA GLN A 271 6.47 -2.48 8.05
C GLN A 271 6.54 -2.68 9.58
N ALA A 272 5.44 -2.42 10.28
CA ALA A 272 5.33 -2.67 11.73
C ALA A 272 5.49 -4.16 12.04
N LEU A 273 4.78 -5.03 11.34
CA LEU A 273 4.86 -6.49 11.52
C LEU A 273 6.27 -7.03 11.22
N ALA A 274 6.94 -6.51 10.19
CA ALA A 274 8.31 -6.89 9.85
C ALA A 274 9.31 -6.51 10.95
N CYS A 275 9.14 -5.33 11.58
CA CYS A 275 9.93 -4.89 12.73
C CYS A 275 9.59 -5.61 14.04
N GLY A 276 8.45 -6.32 14.09
CA GLY A 276 7.91 -6.92 15.32
C GLY A 276 7.20 -5.91 16.21
N THR A 277 6.85 -4.72 15.70
CA THR A 277 6.11 -3.71 16.47
C THR A 277 4.65 -4.12 16.62
N PRO A 278 4.08 -4.20 17.84
CA PRO A 278 2.67 -4.47 18.04
C PRO A 278 1.79 -3.54 17.22
N LEU A 279 0.83 -4.10 16.48
CA LEU A 279 -0.03 -3.36 15.56
C LEU A 279 -1.46 -3.26 16.11
N VAL A 280 -2.04 -2.05 16.05
CA VAL A 280 -3.47 -1.82 16.22
C VAL A 280 -4.02 -1.27 14.91
N THR A 281 -5.08 -1.88 14.36
CA THR A 281 -5.69 -1.45 13.10
C THR A 281 -7.20 -1.73 13.07
N ALA A 282 -7.91 -1.20 12.07
CA ALA A 282 -9.33 -1.50 11.94
C ALA A 282 -9.57 -2.96 11.58
N ASP A 283 -10.63 -3.53 12.16
CA ASP A 283 -11.18 -4.84 11.83
C ASP A 283 -11.92 -4.78 10.50
N THR A 284 -11.26 -5.20 9.45
CA THR A 284 -11.77 -5.17 8.08
C THR A 284 -11.60 -6.51 7.39
N PRO A 285 -12.38 -6.82 6.34
CA PRO A 285 -12.17 -8.03 5.55
C PRO A 285 -10.71 -8.18 5.09
N ALA A 286 -10.08 -7.11 4.60
CA ALA A 286 -8.68 -7.13 4.19
C ALA A 286 -7.72 -7.41 5.36
N ALA A 287 -7.89 -6.73 6.50
CA ALA A 287 -7.03 -6.95 7.67
C ALA A 287 -7.06 -8.42 8.12
N ARG A 288 -8.24 -9.06 8.09
CA ARG A 288 -8.44 -10.48 8.46
C ARG A 288 -7.85 -11.49 7.46
N GLU A 289 -7.42 -11.05 6.28
CA GLU A 289 -6.67 -11.91 5.35
C GLU A 289 -5.24 -12.22 5.85
N LEU A 290 -4.70 -11.36 6.71
CA LEU A 290 -3.33 -11.47 7.24
C LEU A 290 -3.31 -11.59 8.76
N LEU A 291 -4.25 -10.96 9.47
CA LEU A 291 -4.19 -10.72 10.90
C LEU A 291 -5.30 -11.48 11.66
N VAL A 292 -4.95 -11.96 12.85
CA VAL A 292 -5.85 -12.57 13.83
C VAL A 292 -5.87 -11.69 15.08
N ASP A 293 -7.08 -11.26 15.48
CA ASP A 293 -7.25 -10.40 16.66
C ASP A 293 -6.76 -11.07 17.96
N GLY A 294 -5.99 -10.33 18.75
CA GLY A 294 -5.40 -10.78 20.00
C GLY A 294 -4.21 -11.73 19.84
N GLU A 295 -3.87 -12.15 18.61
CA GLU A 295 -2.74 -13.04 18.32
C GLU A 295 -1.63 -12.33 17.53
N SER A 296 -1.95 -11.68 16.41
CA SER A 296 -0.98 -11.01 15.54
C SER A 296 -1.16 -9.50 15.45
N ALA A 297 -2.29 -8.99 15.91
CA ALA A 297 -2.61 -7.55 16.03
C ALA A 297 -3.79 -7.37 17.00
N LEU A 298 -4.09 -6.13 17.39
CA LEU A 298 -5.40 -5.78 17.93
C LEU A 298 -6.25 -5.19 16.82
N LEU A 299 -7.44 -5.76 16.60
CA LEU A 299 -8.39 -5.32 15.59
C LEU A 299 -9.55 -4.61 16.30
N VAL A 300 -9.81 -3.36 15.90
CA VAL A 300 -10.87 -2.53 16.48
C VAL A 300 -11.89 -2.12 15.41
N PRO A 301 -13.17 -1.87 15.75
CA PRO A 301 -14.14 -1.41 14.75
C PRO A 301 -13.66 -0.15 14.02
N PRO A 302 -13.84 -0.07 12.68
CA PRO A 302 -13.47 1.13 11.91
C PRO A 302 -14.17 2.39 12.45
N GLY A 303 -13.42 3.48 12.64
CA GLY A 303 -13.93 4.76 13.13
C GLY A 303 -14.24 4.80 14.64
N ASP A 304 -14.05 3.71 15.38
CA ASP A 304 -14.34 3.64 16.82
C ASP A 304 -13.13 4.10 17.65
N ALA A 305 -13.17 5.37 18.08
CA ALA A 305 -12.13 5.96 18.91
C ALA A 305 -12.09 5.37 20.35
N SER A 306 -13.23 4.90 20.87
CA SER A 306 -13.28 4.27 22.20
C SER A 306 -12.57 2.92 22.18
N ALA A 307 -12.92 2.06 21.23
CA ALA A 307 -12.25 0.77 21.07
C ALA A 307 -10.76 0.91 20.79
N LEU A 308 -10.35 1.93 20.01
CA LEU A 308 -8.93 2.24 19.78
C LEU A 308 -8.26 2.66 21.10
N THR A 309 -8.90 3.52 21.89
CA THR A 309 -8.40 3.95 23.20
C THR A 309 -8.16 2.76 24.12
N ASP A 310 -9.12 1.85 24.24
CA ASP A 310 -9.04 0.67 25.08
C ASP A 310 -7.92 -0.27 24.61
N ALA A 311 -7.79 -0.47 23.29
CA ALA A 311 -6.72 -1.29 22.72
C ALA A 311 -5.32 -0.72 23.02
N ILE A 312 -5.15 0.60 22.91
CA ILE A 312 -3.87 1.28 23.22
C ILE A 312 -3.54 1.18 24.70
N ARG A 313 -4.51 1.42 25.61
CA ARG A 313 -4.30 1.28 27.07
C ARG A 313 -3.90 -0.13 27.45
N ARG A 314 -4.58 -1.16 26.91
CA ARG A 314 -4.22 -2.55 27.14
C ARG A 314 -2.78 -2.85 26.76
N LEU A 315 -2.28 -2.32 25.63
CA LEU A 315 -0.89 -2.49 25.21
C LEU A 315 0.10 -1.76 26.11
N ALA A 316 -0.26 -0.58 26.61
CA ALA A 316 0.58 0.20 27.52
C ALA A 316 0.69 -0.45 28.92
N GLU A 317 -0.35 -1.17 29.37
CA GLU A 317 -0.44 -1.78 30.69
C GLU A 317 -0.01 -3.26 30.71
N ASP A 318 -0.16 -4.00 29.58
CA ASP A 318 0.10 -5.43 29.49
C ASP A 318 1.28 -5.74 28.56
N THR A 319 2.49 -5.78 29.16
CA THR A 319 3.73 -6.10 28.44
C THR A 319 3.72 -7.50 27.82
N GLU A 320 3.06 -8.48 28.45
CA GLU A 320 2.97 -9.84 27.92
C GLU A 320 2.05 -9.92 26.68
N LEU A 321 0.97 -9.14 26.67
CA LEU A 321 0.14 -8.96 25.48
C LEU A 321 0.97 -8.33 24.35
N ALA A 322 1.71 -7.27 24.65
CA ALA A 322 2.55 -6.57 23.65
C ALA A 322 3.59 -7.51 23.03
N LYS A 323 4.29 -8.32 23.85
CA LYS A 323 5.25 -9.34 23.38
C LYS A 323 4.57 -10.40 22.49
N ARG A 324 3.44 -10.93 22.93
CA ARG A 324 2.67 -11.93 22.16
C ARG A 324 2.27 -11.39 20.81
N LEU A 325 1.78 -10.15 20.74
CA LEU A 325 1.40 -9.51 19.46
C LEU A 325 2.61 -9.19 18.57
N SER A 326 3.75 -8.82 19.16
CA SER A 326 5.01 -8.65 18.45
C SER A 326 5.44 -9.96 17.76
N GLU A 327 5.47 -11.05 18.49
CA GLU A 327 5.87 -12.38 17.99
C GLU A 327 4.86 -12.90 16.94
N GLY A 328 3.56 -12.86 17.28
CA GLY A 328 2.48 -13.33 16.40
C GLY A 328 2.38 -12.51 15.11
N GLY A 329 2.48 -11.19 15.20
CA GLY A 329 2.48 -10.29 14.06
C GLY A 329 3.65 -10.54 13.12
N ARG A 330 4.84 -10.72 13.68
CA ARG A 330 6.02 -11.08 12.92
C ARG A 330 5.91 -12.47 12.28
N ALA A 331 5.36 -13.45 12.98
CA ALA A 331 5.12 -14.79 12.43
C ALA A 331 4.15 -14.73 11.24
N ALA A 332 3.06 -13.97 11.34
CA ALA A 332 2.10 -13.76 10.26
C ALA A 332 2.77 -13.10 9.04
N TYR A 333 3.57 -12.04 9.26
CA TYR A 333 4.35 -11.38 8.22
C TYR A 333 5.29 -12.36 7.50
N LYS A 334 6.12 -13.07 8.26
CA LYS A 334 7.09 -14.02 7.73
C LYS A 334 6.44 -15.12 6.90
N ALA A 335 5.29 -15.62 7.33
CA ALA A 335 4.58 -16.70 6.65
C ALA A 335 3.87 -16.27 5.36
N GLN A 336 3.46 -14.98 5.23
CA GLN A 336 2.55 -14.57 4.16
C GLN A 336 3.01 -13.33 3.37
N ALA A 337 3.89 -12.49 3.92
CA ALA A 337 4.21 -11.17 3.36
C ALA A 337 5.71 -10.83 3.30
N SER A 338 6.61 -11.76 3.66
CA SER A 338 8.05 -11.59 3.47
C SER A 338 8.43 -11.58 1.98
N GLU A 339 9.59 -11.00 1.65
CA GLU A 339 10.06 -10.92 0.26
C GLU A 339 10.15 -12.29 -0.42
N ASP A 340 10.59 -13.34 0.27
CA ASP A 340 10.70 -14.70 -0.29
C ASP A 340 9.32 -15.27 -0.63
N VAL A 341 8.34 -15.10 0.27
CA VAL A 341 6.96 -15.59 0.05
C VAL A 341 6.30 -14.83 -1.09
N LEU A 342 6.40 -13.50 -1.06
CA LEU A 342 5.84 -12.66 -2.12
C LEU A 342 6.54 -12.86 -3.46
N GLY A 343 7.86 -13.05 -3.46
CA GLY A 343 8.63 -13.38 -4.66
C GLY A 343 8.17 -14.67 -5.32
N THR A 344 7.99 -15.72 -4.53
CA THR A 344 7.42 -16.99 -5.00
C THR A 344 6.00 -16.81 -5.54
N ARG A 345 5.18 -16.01 -4.86
CA ARG A 345 3.81 -15.71 -5.27
C ARG A 345 3.77 -14.94 -6.60
N TRP A 346 4.54 -13.86 -6.72
CA TRP A 346 4.65 -13.07 -7.95
C TRP A 346 5.13 -13.91 -9.13
N ARG A 347 6.21 -14.66 -8.92
CA ARG A 347 6.75 -15.56 -9.93
C ARG A 347 5.71 -16.57 -10.41
N GLY A 348 4.99 -17.22 -9.49
CA GLY A 348 3.96 -18.21 -9.83
C GLY A 348 2.81 -17.61 -10.63
N LEU A 349 2.36 -16.38 -10.28
CA LEU A 349 1.31 -15.68 -11.04
C LEU A 349 1.76 -15.41 -12.49
N ILE A 350 2.98 -14.94 -12.68
CA ILE A 350 3.54 -14.65 -14.01
C ILE A 350 3.77 -15.93 -14.83
N GLU A 351 4.32 -16.98 -14.22
CA GLU A 351 4.54 -18.28 -14.87
C GLU A 351 3.23 -18.90 -15.39
N GLN A 352 2.15 -18.77 -14.60
CA GLN A 352 0.82 -19.23 -15.02
C GLN A 352 0.31 -18.50 -16.27
N GLU A 353 0.51 -17.18 -16.36
CA GLU A 353 0.12 -16.40 -17.53
C GLU A 353 0.98 -16.71 -18.77
N VAL A 354 2.27 -16.91 -18.56
CA VAL A 354 3.18 -17.33 -19.65
C VAL A 354 2.79 -18.70 -20.20
N ALA A 355 2.43 -19.64 -19.32
CA ALA A 355 2.04 -21.00 -19.71
C ALA A 355 0.66 -21.10 -20.39
N ARG A 356 -0.23 -20.12 -20.19
CA ARG A 356 -1.57 -20.08 -20.84
C ARG A 356 -1.51 -19.68 -22.32
N ARG A 357 -0.34 -19.30 -22.83
CA ARG A 357 -0.14 -18.86 -24.23
C ARG A 357 0.78 -19.77 -25.01
#